data_6e054acbf845bad4698be42af93104b2
#
_entry.id   6e054acbf845bad4698be42af93104b2
#
_cell.length_a   1.000
_cell.length_b   1.000
_cell.length_c   1.000
_cell.angle_alpha   90.00
_cell.angle_beta   90.00
_cell.angle_gamma   90.00
#
_symmetry.space_group_name_H-M   'P 1'
#
loop_
_entity.id
_entity.type
_entity.pdbx_description
1 polymer ?
#
loop_
_entity_poly.entity_id
_entity_poly.type
_entity_poly.pdbx_seq_one_letter_code
_entity_poly.pdbx_strand_id
1 'polypeptide(L)'
;MSDVSPHSTPQPGAAVVGTRGPVLIIGAGLIGGSVGLALRRAGVDVYLRDASPTAMALGESLGAGRVWQEGLSAPSLVLVATPPDVTAGVVLSALREFPAAFVFDVSSVKDAVVHEVVAGDCAAAPRYCSVHPMAGKEVNGVGAATADLFAGRPWVVVAHETTRPDVVLAARTLGTDLGAFLLTLDADEHDRAVALVSHVPQLVSSLMAGLLVTASPPALELAGGGLRDVTRIAASDPRLWNAILAGNETAVREILVELQGNLQALIAGLSPDILSDTGNPDGNSTETIPPTRPCDPSQTTARAAWNSPAVGAINTVLVRGNEGVGRIPGKHGDAASKYGVVAVLVPDEPGFLGRLFNDVGSAGINVEDFRLEHSLGQARGLAYVYVTPASVEPLMTYLSQRGWSLAEA
;
A
#
# COMPACT_ATOMS: atom_id res chain seq x y z
N MET A 1 53.57 -0.37 -35.42
CA MET A 1 53.32 -0.16 -33.97
C MET A 1 51.83 0.02 -33.82
N SER A 2 51.15 -1.06 -33.54
CA SER A 2 49.67 -1.14 -33.39
C SER A 2 49.32 -0.84 -31.95
N ASP A 3 48.54 0.20 -31.79
CA ASP A 3 48.02 0.69 -30.52
C ASP A 3 46.86 -0.25 -30.06
N VAL A 4 47.11 -1.02 -29.03
CA VAL A 4 46.10 -1.92 -28.41
C VAL A 4 45.50 -1.15 -27.25
N SER A 5 44.28 -0.66 -27.43
CA SER A 5 43.47 -0.09 -26.34
C SER A 5 43.27 -1.11 -25.22
N PRO A 6 43.38 -0.72 -23.96
CA PRO A 6 43.19 -1.65 -22.84
C PRO A 6 41.71 -2.04 -22.69
N HIS A 7 41.44 -3.32 -22.78
CA HIS A 7 40.17 -3.91 -22.41
C HIS A 7 39.86 -3.57 -20.95
N SER A 8 38.79 -2.84 -20.71
CA SER A 8 38.23 -2.64 -19.37
C SER A 8 37.73 -3.97 -18.81
N THR A 9 38.38 -4.45 -17.78
CA THR A 9 37.93 -5.61 -16.97
C THR A 9 36.58 -5.31 -16.40
N PRO A 10 35.59 -6.23 -16.50
CA PRO A 10 34.29 -6.06 -15.83
C PRO A 10 34.50 -6.03 -14.32
N GLN A 11 33.88 -5.06 -13.62
CA GLN A 11 33.87 -5.04 -12.17
C GLN A 11 33.09 -6.26 -11.66
N PRO A 12 33.58 -6.99 -10.66
CA PRO A 12 32.87 -8.13 -10.08
C PRO A 12 31.65 -7.62 -9.32
N GLY A 13 30.43 -8.01 -9.75
CA GLY A 13 29.17 -7.75 -9.04
C GLY A 13 28.06 -7.05 -9.82
N ALA A 14 28.20 -6.76 -11.10
CA ALA A 14 27.05 -6.33 -11.90
C ALA A 14 26.08 -7.51 -12.06
N ALA A 15 24.90 -7.42 -11.45
CA ALA A 15 23.83 -8.39 -11.68
C ALA A 15 23.54 -8.47 -13.19
N VAL A 16 23.49 -9.68 -13.73
CA VAL A 16 23.16 -9.91 -15.15
C VAL A 16 21.70 -9.51 -15.33
N VAL A 17 21.47 -8.43 -16.09
CA VAL A 17 20.13 -7.94 -16.42
C VAL A 17 19.59 -8.73 -17.60
N GLY A 18 18.41 -9.32 -17.43
CA GLY A 18 17.74 -10.08 -18.48
C GLY A 18 16.84 -9.23 -19.39
N THR A 19 16.42 -8.06 -18.93
CA THR A 19 15.60 -7.12 -19.71
C THR A 19 16.40 -6.56 -20.88
N ARG A 20 15.87 -6.76 -22.09
CA ARG A 20 16.51 -6.28 -23.32
C ARG A 20 16.01 -4.87 -23.65
N GLY A 21 16.97 -3.98 -23.93
CA GLY A 21 16.69 -2.64 -24.42
C GLY A 21 16.71 -2.55 -25.96
N PRO A 22 16.36 -1.38 -26.52
CA PRO A 22 15.88 -0.20 -25.81
C PRO A 22 14.47 -0.40 -25.21
N VAL A 23 14.23 0.19 -24.06
CA VAL A 23 12.90 0.21 -23.40
C VAL A 23 12.30 1.61 -23.56
N LEU A 24 11.10 1.72 -24.11
CA LEU A 24 10.32 2.97 -24.13
C LEU A 24 9.34 2.97 -22.97
N ILE A 25 9.42 3.97 -22.11
CA ILE A 25 8.47 4.21 -21.03
C ILE A 25 7.54 5.34 -21.43
N ILE A 26 6.22 5.05 -21.47
CA ILE A 26 5.17 6.03 -21.75
C ILE A 26 4.48 6.36 -20.43
N GLY A 27 4.71 7.55 -19.93
CA GLY A 27 4.31 7.99 -18.58
C GLY A 27 5.53 8.19 -17.67
N ALA A 28 6.07 9.42 -17.61
CA ALA A 28 7.21 9.81 -16.79
C ALA A 28 6.75 10.24 -15.37
N GLY A 29 5.93 9.39 -14.71
CA GLY A 29 5.50 9.57 -13.32
C GLY A 29 6.41 8.86 -12.32
N LEU A 30 5.91 8.62 -11.11
CA LEU A 30 6.61 7.88 -10.06
C LEU A 30 7.04 6.47 -10.52
N ILE A 31 6.10 5.68 -11.06
CA ILE A 31 6.35 4.29 -11.46
C ILE A 31 7.25 4.24 -12.69
N GLY A 32 6.88 4.92 -13.78
CA GLY A 32 7.68 4.93 -15.00
C GLY A 32 9.09 5.48 -14.79
N GLY A 33 9.22 6.57 -14.02
CA GLY A 33 10.52 7.14 -13.65
C GLY A 33 11.37 6.17 -12.83
N SER A 34 10.76 5.46 -11.86
CA SER A 34 11.49 4.48 -11.04
C SER A 34 11.98 3.27 -11.85
N VAL A 35 11.15 2.75 -12.77
CA VAL A 35 11.58 1.70 -13.71
C VAL A 35 12.74 2.20 -14.57
N GLY A 36 12.63 3.43 -15.10
CA GLY A 36 13.66 4.05 -15.91
C GLY A 36 14.99 4.17 -15.16
N LEU A 37 14.97 4.69 -13.92
CA LEU A 37 16.16 4.81 -13.07
C LEU A 37 16.80 3.45 -12.80
N ALA A 38 16.00 2.44 -12.47
CA ALA A 38 16.51 1.09 -12.18
C ALA A 38 17.17 0.46 -13.42
N LEU A 39 16.51 0.49 -14.57
CA LEU A 39 17.02 -0.06 -15.82
C LEU A 39 18.25 0.69 -16.32
N ARG A 40 18.28 2.02 -16.23
CA ARG A 40 19.46 2.83 -16.58
C ARG A 40 20.65 2.52 -15.70
N ARG A 41 20.43 2.37 -14.40
CA ARG A 41 21.47 1.93 -13.44
C ARG A 41 22.04 0.56 -13.81
N ALA A 42 21.20 -0.31 -14.37
CA ALA A 42 21.56 -1.65 -14.83
C ALA A 42 22.17 -1.67 -16.25
N GLY A 43 22.36 -0.52 -16.90
CA GLY A 43 22.98 -0.40 -18.21
C GLY A 43 22.03 -0.59 -19.40
N VAL A 44 20.71 -0.65 -19.17
CA VAL A 44 19.72 -0.75 -20.25
C VAL A 44 19.45 0.62 -20.85
N ASP A 45 19.34 0.71 -22.17
CA ASP A 45 18.89 1.91 -22.84
C ASP A 45 17.40 2.14 -22.61
N VAL A 46 17.05 3.35 -22.09
CA VAL A 46 15.68 3.75 -21.78
C VAL A 46 15.35 5.06 -22.47
N TYR A 47 14.17 5.08 -23.08
CA TYR A 47 13.53 6.27 -23.64
C TYR A 47 12.31 6.64 -22.81
N LEU A 48 11.99 7.94 -22.75
CA LEU A 48 10.85 8.49 -22.05
C LEU A 48 9.91 9.20 -23.04
N ARG A 49 8.63 8.99 -22.91
CA ARG A 49 7.55 9.72 -23.57
C ARG A 49 6.49 10.06 -22.54
N ASP A 50 6.05 11.30 -22.50
CA ASP A 50 4.98 11.78 -21.63
C ASP A 50 4.21 12.91 -22.32
N ALA A 51 2.95 13.11 -21.95
CA ALA A 51 2.17 14.25 -22.39
C ALA A 51 2.70 15.58 -21.81
N SER A 52 3.42 15.53 -20.69
CA SER A 52 4.05 16.67 -20.02
C SER A 52 5.52 16.82 -20.44
N PRO A 53 5.88 17.85 -21.22
CA PRO A 53 7.26 18.14 -21.53
C PRO A 53 8.14 18.37 -20.28
N THR A 54 7.55 18.95 -19.23
CA THR A 54 8.24 19.17 -17.96
C THR A 54 8.58 17.86 -17.27
N ALA A 55 7.65 16.88 -17.24
CA ALA A 55 7.91 15.56 -16.67
C ALA A 55 9.01 14.82 -17.43
N MET A 56 9.01 14.89 -18.78
CA MET A 56 10.07 14.31 -19.62
C MET A 56 11.44 14.94 -19.33
N ALA A 57 11.52 16.28 -19.34
CA ALA A 57 12.79 16.98 -19.09
C ALA A 57 13.34 16.69 -17.69
N LEU A 58 12.47 16.65 -16.68
CA LEU A 58 12.86 16.29 -15.32
C LEU A 58 13.31 14.82 -15.23
N GLY A 59 12.59 13.88 -15.86
CA GLY A 59 12.96 12.47 -15.90
C GLY A 59 14.31 12.24 -16.58
N GLU A 60 14.60 12.94 -17.67
CA GLU A 60 15.89 12.92 -18.34
C GLU A 60 17.00 13.50 -17.46
N SER A 61 16.74 14.64 -16.81
CA SER A 61 17.69 15.28 -15.88
C SER A 61 18.02 14.38 -14.67
N LEU A 62 17.05 13.62 -14.18
CA LEU A 62 17.24 12.65 -13.09
C LEU A 62 17.92 11.35 -13.55
N GLY A 63 18.11 11.15 -14.86
CA GLY A 63 18.73 9.96 -15.42
C GLY A 63 17.80 8.77 -15.61
N ALA A 64 16.47 8.97 -15.56
CA ALA A 64 15.49 7.90 -15.77
C ALA A 64 15.42 7.40 -17.22
N GLY A 65 15.88 8.18 -18.19
CA GLY A 65 15.94 7.84 -19.61
C GLY A 65 16.20 9.08 -20.46
N ARG A 66 16.34 8.89 -21.76
CA ARG A 66 16.42 9.98 -22.75
C ARG A 66 15.03 10.23 -23.33
N VAL A 67 14.70 11.46 -23.66
CA VAL A 67 13.44 11.78 -24.35
C VAL A 67 13.38 11.08 -25.69
N TRP A 68 12.28 10.36 -25.95
CA TRP A 68 12.04 9.68 -27.23
C TRP A 68 11.96 10.67 -28.39
N GLN A 69 12.65 10.36 -29.48
CA GLN A 69 12.64 11.13 -30.73
C GLN A 69 12.54 10.19 -31.93
N GLU A 70 11.93 10.64 -33.00
CA GLU A 70 11.94 9.90 -34.26
C GLU A 70 13.37 9.69 -34.76
N GLY A 71 13.63 8.50 -35.30
CA GLY A 71 14.94 8.12 -35.77
C GLY A 71 15.84 7.43 -34.75
N LEU A 72 15.43 7.33 -33.49
CA LEU A 72 16.09 6.46 -32.50
C LEU A 72 15.80 4.99 -32.79
N SER A 73 16.63 4.10 -32.23
CA SER A 73 16.40 2.65 -32.34
C SER A 73 15.04 2.26 -31.81
N ALA A 74 14.30 1.47 -32.57
CA ALA A 74 12.97 1.01 -32.16
C ALA A 74 13.05 0.25 -30.82
N PRO A 75 12.11 0.48 -29.87
CA PRO A 75 12.10 -0.22 -28.61
C PRO A 75 11.82 -1.71 -28.80
N SER A 76 12.48 -2.55 -28.01
CA SER A 76 12.14 -3.97 -27.89
C SER A 76 11.00 -4.20 -26.90
N LEU A 77 10.84 -3.27 -25.96
CA LEU A 77 9.80 -3.27 -24.92
C LEU A 77 9.24 -1.86 -24.77
N VAL A 78 7.92 -1.74 -24.72
CA VAL A 78 7.20 -0.52 -24.33
C VAL A 78 6.51 -0.75 -23.00
N LEU A 79 6.77 0.11 -22.02
CA LEU A 79 6.10 0.11 -20.72
C LEU A 79 5.17 1.31 -20.63
N VAL A 80 3.86 1.07 -20.49
CA VAL A 80 2.84 2.09 -20.34
C VAL A 80 2.57 2.31 -18.85
N ALA A 81 2.94 3.48 -18.35
CA ALA A 81 2.81 3.89 -16.95
C ALA A 81 1.93 5.15 -16.81
N THR A 82 0.81 5.13 -17.50
CA THR A 82 -0.22 6.19 -17.54
C THR A 82 -1.33 5.93 -16.52
N PRO A 83 -2.19 6.92 -16.20
CA PRO A 83 -3.39 6.70 -15.40
C PRO A 83 -4.32 5.64 -16.03
N PRO A 84 -5.05 4.87 -15.20
CA PRO A 84 -5.85 3.72 -15.66
C PRO A 84 -6.85 4.04 -16.78
N ASP A 85 -7.48 5.20 -16.70
CA ASP A 85 -8.53 5.67 -17.64
C ASP A 85 -8.04 5.88 -19.08
N VAL A 86 -6.75 6.05 -19.30
CA VAL A 86 -6.15 6.23 -20.64
C VAL A 86 -5.23 5.08 -21.03
N THR A 87 -4.93 4.16 -20.11
CA THR A 87 -3.92 3.12 -20.30
C THR A 87 -4.22 2.23 -21.50
N ALA A 88 -5.43 1.72 -21.66
CA ALA A 88 -5.77 0.81 -22.75
C ALA A 88 -5.57 1.47 -24.14
N GLY A 89 -6.00 2.73 -24.28
CA GLY A 89 -5.81 3.50 -25.52
C GLY A 89 -4.33 3.71 -25.86
N VAL A 90 -3.49 3.98 -24.85
CA VAL A 90 -2.03 4.13 -25.00
C VAL A 90 -1.37 2.80 -25.36
N VAL A 91 -1.78 1.68 -24.73
CA VAL A 91 -1.30 0.33 -25.06
C VAL A 91 -1.63 -0.02 -26.53
N LEU A 92 -2.87 0.20 -26.97
CA LEU A 92 -3.29 -0.04 -28.36
C LEU A 92 -2.48 0.80 -29.35
N SER A 93 -2.21 2.06 -29.01
CA SER A 93 -1.36 2.94 -29.83
C SER A 93 0.08 2.41 -29.91
N ALA A 94 0.64 1.99 -28.80
CA ALA A 94 2.00 1.42 -28.73
C ALA A 94 2.12 0.10 -29.51
N LEU A 95 1.10 -0.77 -29.44
CA LEU A 95 1.05 -2.03 -30.21
C LEU A 95 1.06 -1.80 -31.70
N ARG A 96 0.42 -0.72 -32.19
CA ARG A 96 0.39 -0.35 -33.62
C ARG A 96 1.68 0.34 -34.05
N GLU A 97 2.20 1.26 -33.23
CA GLU A 97 3.41 2.04 -33.54
C GLU A 97 4.69 1.16 -33.55
N PHE A 98 4.74 0.19 -32.64
CA PHE A 98 5.90 -0.69 -32.45
C PHE A 98 5.56 -2.18 -32.65
N PRO A 99 5.36 -2.64 -33.92
CA PRO A 99 4.86 -3.98 -34.21
C PRO A 99 5.79 -5.12 -33.79
N ALA A 100 7.06 -4.84 -33.53
CA ALA A 100 8.04 -5.82 -33.05
C ALA A 100 8.23 -5.80 -31.51
N ALA A 101 7.76 -4.76 -30.82
CA ALA A 101 7.95 -4.61 -29.40
C ALA A 101 6.96 -5.46 -28.58
N PHE A 102 7.38 -5.87 -27.39
CA PHE A 102 6.45 -6.28 -26.33
C PHE A 102 5.88 -5.02 -25.69
N VAL A 103 4.63 -5.08 -25.24
CA VAL A 103 3.97 -3.94 -24.60
C VAL A 103 3.43 -4.38 -23.24
N PHE A 104 3.82 -3.67 -22.19
CA PHE A 104 3.31 -3.88 -20.84
C PHE A 104 2.63 -2.62 -20.34
N ASP A 105 1.62 -2.75 -19.50
CA ASP A 105 1.12 -1.68 -18.66
C ASP A 105 1.38 -1.96 -17.18
N VAL A 106 1.41 -0.91 -16.36
CA VAL A 106 1.56 -1.00 -14.90
C VAL A 106 0.33 -0.48 -14.15
N SER A 107 -0.84 -0.50 -14.77
CA SER A 107 -2.07 -0.03 -14.17
C SER A 107 -2.40 -0.77 -12.87
N SER A 108 -3.08 -0.09 -11.94
CA SER A 108 -3.52 -0.67 -10.67
C SER A 108 -4.80 -1.52 -10.80
N VAL A 109 -5.46 -1.51 -11.95
CA VAL A 109 -6.63 -2.32 -12.29
C VAL A 109 -6.36 -3.09 -13.56
N LYS A 110 -6.85 -4.32 -13.66
CA LYS A 110 -6.48 -5.24 -14.74
C LYS A 110 -7.63 -5.61 -15.65
N ASP A 111 -8.75 -6.04 -15.11
CA ASP A 111 -9.83 -6.61 -15.92
C ASP A 111 -10.31 -5.65 -17.01
N ALA A 112 -10.65 -4.42 -16.65
CA ALA A 112 -11.10 -3.40 -17.59
C ALA A 112 -10.06 -3.10 -18.68
N VAL A 113 -8.77 -2.93 -18.28
CA VAL A 113 -7.68 -2.57 -19.20
C VAL A 113 -7.37 -3.73 -20.16
N VAL A 114 -7.23 -4.96 -19.63
CA VAL A 114 -6.95 -6.15 -20.44
C VAL A 114 -8.09 -6.40 -21.43
N HIS A 115 -9.33 -6.32 -20.97
CA HIS A 115 -10.50 -6.53 -21.82
C HIS A 115 -10.57 -5.52 -22.98
N GLU A 116 -10.36 -4.23 -22.68
CA GLU A 116 -10.35 -3.17 -23.69
C GLU A 116 -9.22 -3.34 -24.71
N VAL A 117 -8.00 -3.71 -24.27
CA VAL A 117 -6.86 -3.95 -25.15
C VAL A 117 -7.13 -5.13 -26.08
N VAL A 118 -7.60 -6.26 -25.54
CA VAL A 118 -7.87 -7.47 -26.32
C VAL A 118 -9.01 -7.25 -27.33
N ALA A 119 -10.08 -6.57 -26.91
CA ALA A 119 -11.19 -6.23 -27.79
C ALA A 119 -10.79 -5.22 -28.87
N GLY A 120 -9.87 -4.30 -28.56
CA GLY A 120 -9.43 -3.24 -29.47
C GLY A 120 -8.47 -3.70 -30.57
N ASP A 121 -7.64 -4.71 -30.33
CA ASP A 121 -6.72 -5.31 -31.32
C ASP A 121 -6.34 -6.75 -30.95
N CYS A 122 -7.22 -7.69 -31.21
CA CYS A 122 -6.98 -9.11 -30.91
C CYS A 122 -5.78 -9.72 -31.65
N ALA A 123 -5.37 -9.16 -32.80
CA ALA A 123 -4.21 -9.65 -33.57
C ALA A 123 -2.89 -9.22 -32.93
N ALA A 124 -2.83 -8.06 -32.30
CA ALA A 124 -1.66 -7.56 -31.59
C ALA A 124 -1.60 -7.96 -30.11
N ALA A 125 -2.74 -8.30 -29.49
CA ALA A 125 -2.86 -8.71 -28.10
C ALA A 125 -1.86 -9.81 -27.64
N PRO A 126 -1.44 -10.77 -28.48
CA PRO A 126 -0.40 -11.74 -28.08
C PRO A 126 0.95 -11.14 -27.66
N ARG A 127 1.23 -9.88 -28.00
CA ARG A 127 2.43 -9.14 -27.61
C ARG A 127 2.24 -8.27 -26.37
N TYR A 128 1.08 -8.30 -25.78
CA TYR A 128 0.73 -7.54 -24.59
C TYR A 128 0.71 -8.42 -23.34
N CYS A 129 1.19 -7.88 -22.23
CA CYS A 129 1.05 -8.46 -20.90
C CYS A 129 0.83 -7.32 -19.89
N SER A 130 -0.19 -7.46 -19.07
CA SER A 130 -0.44 -6.50 -18.00
C SER A 130 0.37 -6.86 -16.76
N VAL A 131 0.92 -5.86 -16.05
CA VAL A 131 1.62 -6.08 -14.79
C VAL A 131 1.16 -5.05 -13.76
N HIS A 132 1.33 -5.36 -12.47
CA HIS A 132 1.06 -4.40 -11.40
C HIS A 132 2.18 -4.44 -10.36
N PRO A 133 3.07 -3.44 -10.32
CA PRO A 133 3.99 -3.26 -9.21
C PRO A 133 3.22 -2.76 -7.98
N MET A 134 3.12 -3.59 -6.93
CA MET A 134 2.48 -3.21 -5.66
C MET A 134 3.39 -2.27 -4.87
N ALA A 135 3.69 -1.12 -5.45
CA ALA A 135 4.61 -0.13 -4.92
C ALA A 135 4.10 1.29 -5.21
N GLY A 136 4.20 2.17 -4.23
CA GLY A 136 3.76 3.55 -4.34
C GLY A 136 4.35 4.41 -3.22
N LYS A 137 4.14 5.70 -3.35
CA LYS A 137 4.47 6.71 -2.34
C LYS A 137 3.29 7.70 -2.25
N GLU A 138 3.21 8.42 -1.16
CA GLU A 138 2.21 9.50 -0.98
C GLU A 138 2.49 10.71 -1.88
N VAL A 139 3.70 10.78 -2.48
CA VAL A 139 4.13 11.84 -3.39
C VAL A 139 4.16 11.33 -4.82
N ASN A 140 3.51 12.07 -5.73
CA ASN A 140 3.42 11.76 -7.15
C ASN A 140 4.53 12.42 -7.98
N GLY A 141 4.68 11.95 -9.22
CA GLY A 141 5.60 12.51 -10.21
C GLY A 141 7.01 11.92 -10.18
N VAL A 142 7.77 12.22 -11.22
CA VAL A 142 9.13 11.68 -11.42
C VAL A 142 10.13 12.18 -10.37
N GLY A 143 9.88 13.32 -9.73
CA GLY A 143 10.72 13.83 -8.64
C GLY A 143 10.75 12.93 -7.39
N ALA A 144 9.73 12.08 -7.21
CA ALA A 144 9.67 11.09 -6.13
C ALA A 144 10.20 9.71 -6.55
N ALA A 145 10.58 9.52 -7.82
CA ALA A 145 11.06 8.24 -8.35
C ALA A 145 12.39 7.82 -7.73
N THR A 146 12.54 6.53 -7.47
CA THR A 146 13.77 5.92 -6.95
C THR A 146 14.03 4.57 -7.63
N ALA A 147 15.28 4.23 -7.87
CA ALA A 147 15.64 2.99 -8.56
C ALA A 147 15.32 1.72 -7.77
N ASP A 148 15.13 1.83 -6.47
CA ASP A 148 14.86 0.74 -5.53
C ASP A 148 13.37 0.63 -5.12
N LEU A 149 12.49 1.39 -5.76
CA LEU A 149 11.06 1.44 -5.42
C LEU A 149 10.40 0.05 -5.35
N PHE A 150 10.84 -0.86 -6.20
CA PHE A 150 10.23 -2.19 -6.38
C PHE A 150 10.94 -3.29 -5.57
N ALA A 151 12.10 -2.99 -4.99
CA ALA A 151 12.90 -3.99 -4.28
C ALA A 151 12.11 -4.63 -3.12
N GLY A 152 11.96 -5.97 -3.15
CA GLY A 152 11.17 -6.72 -2.17
C GLY A 152 9.66 -6.43 -2.19
N ARG A 153 9.13 -5.82 -3.25
CA ARG A 153 7.69 -5.56 -3.43
C ARG A 153 7.08 -6.58 -4.39
N PRO A 154 5.76 -6.87 -4.27
CA PRO A 154 5.10 -7.73 -5.24
C PRO A 154 5.09 -7.08 -6.63
N TRP A 155 5.37 -7.91 -7.63
CA TRP A 155 5.18 -7.61 -9.04
C TRP A 155 4.21 -8.63 -9.60
N VAL A 156 2.96 -8.22 -9.78
CA VAL A 156 1.92 -9.12 -10.28
C VAL A 156 1.96 -9.14 -11.79
N VAL A 157 2.02 -10.32 -12.37
CA VAL A 157 1.96 -10.55 -13.82
C VAL A 157 0.58 -11.12 -14.15
N VAL A 158 -0.15 -10.42 -15.00
CA VAL A 158 -1.49 -10.78 -15.46
C VAL A 158 -1.44 -10.97 -16.97
N ALA A 159 -1.40 -12.23 -17.37
CA ALA A 159 -1.40 -12.61 -18.78
C ALA A 159 -2.82 -12.95 -19.24
N HIS A 160 -3.20 -12.49 -20.42
CA HIS A 160 -4.40 -12.97 -21.10
C HIS A 160 -4.13 -14.32 -21.77
N GLU A 161 -5.17 -15.11 -22.07
CA GLU A 161 -5.05 -16.44 -22.70
C GLU A 161 -4.26 -16.43 -24.02
N THR A 162 -4.34 -15.33 -24.77
CA THR A 162 -3.62 -15.17 -26.03
C THR A 162 -2.19 -14.63 -25.87
N THR A 163 -1.79 -14.19 -24.66
CA THR A 163 -0.44 -13.65 -24.43
C THR A 163 0.62 -14.71 -24.69
N ARG A 164 1.61 -14.40 -25.53
CA ARG A 164 2.67 -15.35 -25.86
C ARG A 164 3.56 -15.66 -24.66
N PRO A 165 4.07 -16.90 -24.53
CA PRO A 165 4.92 -17.28 -23.40
C PRO A 165 6.22 -16.46 -23.27
N ASP A 166 6.81 -16.02 -24.39
CA ASP A 166 8.01 -15.17 -24.38
C ASP A 166 7.71 -13.75 -23.86
N VAL A 167 6.51 -13.25 -24.06
CA VAL A 167 6.04 -11.96 -23.51
C VAL A 167 5.84 -12.06 -22.00
N VAL A 168 5.22 -13.15 -21.53
CA VAL A 168 5.07 -13.44 -20.09
C VAL A 168 6.44 -13.56 -19.41
N LEU A 169 7.38 -14.27 -20.06
CA LEU A 169 8.75 -14.40 -19.57
C LEU A 169 9.43 -13.04 -19.47
N ALA A 170 9.27 -12.18 -20.47
CA ALA A 170 9.86 -10.83 -20.45
C ALA A 170 9.25 -9.97 -19.33
N ALA A 171 7.93 -10.06 -19.07
CA ALA A 171 7.28 -9.37 -17.97
C ALA A 171 7.78 -9.82 -16.59
N ARG A 172 8.01 -11.11 -16.42
CA ARG A 172 8.62 -11.69 -15.22
C ARG A 172 10.08 -11.26 -15.07
N THR A 173 10.84 -11.28 -16.15
CA THR A 173 12.25 -10.85 -16.19
C THR A 173 12.39 -9.39 -15.75
N LEU A 174 11.54 -8.50 -16.27
CA LEU A 174 11.53 -7.10 -15.86
C LEU A 174 11.31 -6.97 -14.34
N GLY A 175 10.31 -7.64 -13.77
CA GLY A 175 10.06 -7.62 -12.33
C GLY A 175 11.26 -8.12 -11.51
N THR A 176 11.92 -9.19 -11.98
CA THR A 176 13.12 -9.73 -11.33
C THR A 176 14.30 -8.74 -11.38
N ASP A 177 14.54 -8.11 -12.52
CA ASP A 177 15.60 -7.12 -12.69
C ASP A 177 15.40 -5.87 -11.82
N LEU A 178 14.13 -5.55 -11.51
CA LEU A 178 13.75 -4.49 -10.59
C LEU A 178 13.84 -4.89 -9.11
N GLY A 179 14.25 -6.14 -8.81
CA GLY A 179 14.36 -6.67 -7.45
C GLY A 179 13.03 -6.99 -6.78
N ALA A 180 11.95 -7.08 -7.53
CA ALA A 180 10.62 -7.41 -7.05
C ALA A 180 10.42 -8.94 -6.90
N PHE A 181 9.48 -9.37 -6.07
CA PHE A 181 9.06 -10.76 -6.05
C PHE A 181 7.81 -10.97 -6.92
N LEU A 182 7.80 -12.07 -7.66
CA LEU A 182 6.83 -12.30 -8.72
C LEU A 182 5.59 -13.03 -8.21
N LEU A 183 4.42 -12.52 -8.56
CA LEU A 183 3.13 -13.20 -8.43
C LEU A 183 2.50 -13.32 -9.81
N THR A 184 1.67 -14.36 -10.01
CA THR A 184 0.89 -14.51 -11.24
C THR A 184 -0.56 -14.74 -10.83
N LEU A 185 -1.45 -13.91 -11.33
CA LEU A 185 -2.90 -13.95 -11.11
C LEU A 185 -3.59 -13.77 -12.46
N ASP A 186 -4.84 -14.20 -12.57
CA ASP A 186 -5.70 -13.71 -13.64
C ASP A 186 -6.23 -12.30 -13.32
N ALA A 187 -6.87 -11.64 -14.31
CA ALA A 187 -7.28 -10.24 -14.17
C ALA A 187 -8.36 -10.05 -13.08
N ASP A 188 -9.34 -10.95 -13.05
CA ASP A 188 -10.45 -10.92 -12.10
C ASP A 188 -9.96 -11.27 -10.67
N GLU A 189 -9.11 -12.28 -10.52
CA GLU A 189 -8.48 -12.63 -9.25
C GLU A 189 -7.64 -11.47 -8.69
N HIS A 190 -6.85 -10.81 -9.57
CA HIS A 190 -6.09 -9.63 -9.21
C HIS A 190 -7.01 -8.51 -8.70
N ASP A 191 -8.07 -8.16 -9.46
CA ASP A 191 -8.92 -7.02 -9.15
C ASP A 191 -9.73 -7.25 -7.86
N ARG A 192 -10.18 -8.47 -7.59
CA ARG A 192 -10.75 -8.85 -6.28
C ARG A 192 -9.73 -8.74 -5.15
N ALA A 193 -8.51 -9.21 -5.37
CA ALA A 193 -7.46 -9.13 -4.35
C ALA A 193 -7.13 -7.68 -3.99
N VAL A 194 -6.89 -6.81 -4.99
CA VAL A 194 -6.56 -5.40 -4.72
C VAL A 194 -7.75 -4.61 -4.20
N ALA A 195 -8.99 -4.99 -4.55
CA ALA A 195 -10.18 -4.42 -3.92
C ALA A 195 -10.16 -4.61 -2.39
N LEU A 196 -9.79 -5.82 -1.93
CA LEU A 196 -9.72 -6.15 -0.51
C LEU A 196 -8.53 -5.50 0.20
N VAL A 197 -7.33 -5.55 -0.38
CA VAL A 197 -6.09 -5.15 0.32
C VAL A 197 -5.70 -3.69 0.12
N SER A 198 -6.33 -2.98 -0.83
CA SER A 198 -5.98 -1.61 -1.22
C SER A 198 -7.18 -0.68 -1.36
N HIS A 199 -8.15 -1.02 -2.23
CA HIS A 199 -9.20 -0.10 -2.63
C HIS A 199 -10.23 0.16 -1.51
N VAL A 200 -10.75 -0.89 -0.89
CA VAL A 200 -11.68 -0.75 0.25
C VAL A 200 -11.00 -0.16 1.48
N PRO A 201 -9.77 -0.55 1.86
CA PRO A 201 -9.03 0.14 2.93
C PRO A 201 -8.91 1.65 2.71
N GLN A 202 -8.60 2.10 1.48
CA GLN A 202 -8.58 3.53 1.13
C GLN A 202 -9.91 4.22 1.38
N LEU A 203 -11.01 3.62 0.92
CA LEU A 203 -12.35 4.17 1.10
C LEU A 203 -12.74 4.22 2.58
N VAL A 204 -12.48 3.16 3.34
CA VAL A 204 -12.79 3.09 4.78
C VAL A 204 -11.98 4.14 5.55
N SER A 205 -10.71 4.29 5.24
CA SER A 205 -9.86 5.34 5.80
C SER A 205 -10.43 6.74 5.51
N SER A 206 -10.84 6.98 4.26
CA SER A 206 -11.41 8.27 3.84
C SER A 206 -12.77 8.54 4.51
N LEU A 207 -13.62 7.53 4.67
CA LEU A 207 -14.89 7.63 5.41
C LEU A 207 -14.65 7.99 6.88
N MET A 208 -13.70 7.33 7.54
CA MET A 208 -13.32 7.64 8.92
C MET A 208 -12.76 9.08 9.06
N ALA A 209 -11.86 9.47 8.16
CA ALA A 209 -11.31 10.83 8.15
C ALA A 209 -12.40 11.88 7.90
N GLY A 210 -13.38 11.57 7.05
CA GLY A 210 -14.51 12.44 6.75
C GLY A 210 -15.35 12.80 7.98
N LEU A 211 -15.46 11.92 8.98
CA LEU A 211 -16.15 12.20 10.23
C LEU A 211 -15.48 13.32 11.04
N LEU A 212 -14.17 13.53 10.84
CA LEU A 212 -13.40 14.53 11.57
C LEU A 212 -13.68 15.96 11.08
N VAL A 213 -14.28 16.13 9.91
CA VAL A 213 -14.60 17.47 9.34
C VAL A 213 -15.52 18.26 10.26
N THR A 214 -16.43 17.58 10.96
CA THR A 214 -17.40 18.20 11.89
C THR A 214 -17.05 17.98 13.36
N ALA A 215 -15.89 17.36 13.65
CA ALA A 215 -15.47 17.08 15.01
C ALA A 215 -15.11 18.39 15.77
N SER A 216 -15.45 18.44 17.06
CA SER A 216 -15.10 19.58 17.91
C SER A 216 -13.58 19.65 18.18
N PRO A 217 -13.00 20.85 18.40
CA PRO A 217 -11.58 20.97 18.71
C PRO A 217 -11.12 20.10 19.89
N PRO A 218 -11.86 19.99 21.03
CA PRO A 218 -11.47 19.11 22.11
C PRO A 218 -11.44 17.62 21.71
N ALA A 219 -12.32 17.19 20.80
CA ALA A 219 -12.31 15.82 20.31
C ALA A 219 -11.05 15.55 19.44
N LEU A 220 -10.60 16.52 18.64
CA LEU A 220 -9.39 16.41 17.83
C LEU A 220 -8.12 16.41 18.69
N GLU A 221 -8.11 17.10 19.83
CA GLU A 221 -6.99 17.09 20.79
C GLU A 221 -6.77 15.70 21.42
N LEU A 222 -7.82 14.87 21.46
CA LEU A 222 -7.75 13.47 21.94
C LEU A 222 -7.24 12.49 20.87
N ALA A 223 -6.92 12.96 19.66
CA ALA A 223 -6.49 12.11 18.56
C ALA A 223 -5.14 11.42 18.86
N GLY A 224 -5.18 10.16 19.23
CA GLY A 224 -4.03 9.29 19.46
C GLY A 224 -3.53 8.56 18.20
N GLY A 225 -2.55 7.65 18.39
CA GLY A 225 -1.94 6.85 17.34
C GLY A 225 -2.96 6.04 16.53
N GLY A 226 -3.91 5.38 17.17
CA GLY A 226 -4.92 4.55 16.50
C GLY A 226 -5.74 5.30 15.45
N LEU A 227 -6.20 6.53 15.77
CA LEU A 227 -6.90 7.35 14.79
C LEU A 227 -5.99 7.76 13.63
N ARG A 228 -4.75 8.17 13.91
CA ARG A 228 -3.77 8.56 12.88
C ARG A 228 -3.44 7.39 11.95
N ASP A 229 -3.26 6.19 12.49
CA ASP A 229 -2.98 4.98 11.69
C ASP A 229 -4.13 4.66 10.74
N VAL A 230 -5.37 4.66 11.22
CA VAL A 230 -6.55 4.34 10.40
C VAL A 230 -6.81 5.41 9.33
N THR A 231 -6.52 6.69 9.61
CA THR A 231 -6.80 7.79 8.68
C THR A 231 -5.61 8.20 7.82
N ARG A 232 -4.42 7.62 8.02
CA ARG A 232 -3.19 8.01 7.34
C ARG A 232 -3.29 7.99 5.83
N ILE A 233 -3.86 6.94 5.27
CA ILE A 233 -3.96 6.78 3.81
C ILE A 233 -5.08 7.63 3.17
N ALA A 234 -5.97 8.24 3.96
CA ALA A 234 -7.00 9.13 3.45
C ALA A 234 -6.45 10.39 2.76
N ALA A 235 -5.22 10.81 3.12
CA ALA A 235 -4.53 11.95 2.53
C ALA A 235 -3.91 11.59 1.16
N SER A 236 -4.74 11.26 0.18
CA SER A 236 -4.35 10.81 -1.16
C SER A 236 -5.01 11.67 -2.24
N ASP A 237 -4.45 11.62 -3.48
CA ASP A 237 -5.00 12.38 -4.60
C ASP A 237 -6.35 11.77 -5.08
N PRO A 238 -7.47 12.50 -4.98
CA PRO A 238 -8.77 12.00 -5.40
C PRO A 238 -8.85 11.67 -6.89
N ARG A 239 -8.08 12.34 -7.76
CA ARG A 239 -8.11 12.11 -9.21
C ARG A 239 -7.58 10.72 -9.56
N LEU A 240 -6.46 10.35 -8.94
CA LEU A 240 -5.89 9.01 -9.12
C LEU A 240 -6.85 7.93 -8.62
N TRP A 241 -7.40 8.13 -7.41
CA TRP A 241 -8.30 7.15 -6.80
C TRP A 241 -9.63 7.01 -7.53
N ASN A 242 -10.16 8.10 -8.10
CA ASN A 242 -11.36 8.02 -8.94
C ASN A 242 -11.15 7.11 -10.16
N ALA A 243 -10.01 7.22 -10.85
CA ALA A 243 -9.69 6.37 -11.99
C ALA A 243 -9.50 4.89 -11.59
N ILE A 244 -8.82 4.64 -10.45
CA ILE A 244 -8.61 3.29 -9.92
C ILE A 244 -9.95 2.64 -9.53
N LEU A 245 -10.76 3.34 -8.74
CA LEU A 245 -12.01 2.79 -8.22
C LEU A 245 -13.06 2.59 -9.31
N ALA A 246 -13.14 3.49 -10.31
CA ALA A 246 -14.01 3.32 -11.46
C ALA A 246 -13.64 2.09 -12.30
N GLY A 247 -12.34 1.78 -12.41
CA GLY A 247 -11.88 0.59 -13.13
C GLY A 247 -12.10 -0.74 -12.37
N ASN A 248 -12.50 -0.70 -11.09
CA ASN A 248 -12.72 -1.91 -10.27
C ASN A 248 -13.98 -1.80 -9.39
N GLU A 249 -15.02 -1.12 -9.88
CA GLU A 249 -16.21 -0.81 -9.09
C GLU A 249 -16.97 -2.04 -8.59
N THR A 250 -17.01 -3.11 -9.40
CA THR A 250 -17.75 -4.34 -9.07
C THR A 250 -17.17 -5.03 -7.85
N ALA A 251 -15.88 -5.34 -7.86
CA ALA A 251 -15.23 -6.02 -6.73
C ALA A 251 -15.20 -5.14 -5.47
N VAL A 252 -14.99 -3.83 -5.63
CA VAL A 252 -15.05 -2.87 -4.52
C VAL A 252 -16.43 -2.85 -3.89
N ARG A 253 -17.50 -2.80 -4.71
CA ARG A 253 -18.88 -2.80 -4.22
C ARG A 253 -19.23 -4.06 -3.45
N GLU A 254 -18.80 -5.24 -3.92
CA GLU A 254 -19.06 -6.52 -3.25
C GLU A 254 -18.50 -6.53 -1.83
N ILE A 255 -17.26 -6.10 -1.65
CA ILE A 255 -16.62 -6.04 -0.32
C ILE A 255 -17.26 -4.97 0.57
N LEU A 256 -17.64 -3.82 0.00
CA LEU A 256 -18.34 -2.78 0.77
C LEU A 256 -19.74 -3.25 1.26
N VAL A 257 -20.44 -4.07 0.48
CA VAL A 257 -21.72 -4.66 0.89
C VAL A 257 -21.52 -5.64 2.06
N GLU A 258 -20.46 -6.45 2.02
CA GLU A 258 -20.10 -7.32 3.14
C GLU A 258 -19.75 -6.51 4.40
N LEU A 259 -18.92 -5.47 4.24
CA LEU A 259 -18.56 -4.56 5.34
C LEU A 259 -19.79 -3.85 5.92
N GLN A 260 -20.71 -3.40 5.06
CA GLN A 260 -21.98 -2.80 5.49
C GLN A 260 -22.80 -3.77 6.34
N GLY A 261 -22.91 -5.03 5.95
CA GLY A 261 -23.60 -6.06 6.72
C GLY A 261 -22.99 -6.27 8.12
N ASN A 262 -21.67 -6.33 8.20
CA ASN A 262 -20.93 -6.44 9.45
C ASN A 262 -21.16 -5.20 10.35
N LEU A 263 -21.16 -4.00 9.78
CA LEU A 263 -21.43 -2.76 10.51
C LEU A 263 -22.87 -2.69 11.01
N GLN A 264 -23.84 -3.09 10.19
CA GLN A 264 -25.25 -3.15 10.59
C GLN A 264 -25.48 -4.13 11.75
N ALA A 265 -24.85 -5.31 11.71
CA ALA A 265 -24.90 -6.28 12.80
C ALA A 265 -24.31 -5.72 14.11
N LEU A 266 -23.19 -4.99 14.02
CA LEU A 266 -22.61 -4.32 15.19
C LEU A 266 -23.54 -3.24 15.74
N ILE A 267 -24.10 -2.37 14.88
CA ILE A 267 -25.04 -1.32 15.30
C ILE A 267 -26.27 -1.91 15.98
N ALA A 268 -26.84 -2.98 15.42
CA ALA A 268 -27.98 -3.68 16.01
C ALA A 268 -27.63 -4.25 17.39
N GLY A 269 -26.44 -4.80 17.57
CA GLY A 269 -25.98 -5.32 18.87
C GLY A 269 -25.71 -4.22 19.91
N LEU A 270 -25.33 -3.02 19.47
CA LEU A 270 -25.07 -1.86 20.32
C LEU A 270 -26.39 -1.14 20.76
N SER A 271 -27.49 -1.41 20.10
CA SER A 271 -28.79 -0.78 20.38
C SER A 271 -29.61 -1.71 21.29
N PRO A 272 -29.63 -1.49 22.63
CA PRO A 272 -30.58 -2.23 23.48
C PRO A 272 -31.98 -1.64 23.26
N ASP A 273 -32.89 -2.49 22.78
CA ASP A 273 -34.36 -2.35 22.90
C ASP A 273 -35.04 -1.06 22.36
N ILE A 274 -34.66 -0.54 21.19
CA ILE A 274 -35.57 0.40 20.50
C ILE A 274 -36.73 -0.33 19.76
N LEU A 275 -36.69 -1.67 19.69
CA LEU A 275 -37.71 -2.46 18.99
C LEU A 275 -38.81 -3.06 19.86
N SER A 276 -38.86 -2.79 21.16
CA SER A 276 -39.88 -3.31 22.04
C SER A 276 -41.01 -2.32 22.42
N ASP A 277 -40.94 -1.06 21.97
CA ASP A 277 -42.04 -0.09 22.22
C ASP A 277 -42.84 0.25 20.94
N THR A 278 -43.38 -0.80 20.31
CA THR A 278 -44.46 -0.64 19.34
C THR A 278 -45.81 -0.90 20.03
N GLY A 279 -46.14 -0.12 21.04
CA GLY A 279 -47.36 -0.31 21.77
C GLY A 279 -47.85 0.91 22.55
N ASN A 280 -48.10 2.02 21.88
CA ASN A 280 -49.30 2.82 22.13
C ASN A 280 -49.47 3.99 21.14
N PRO A 281 -50.48 4.04 20.27
CA PRO A 281 -50.70 5.18 19.36
C PRO A 281 -51.65 6.23 19.96
N ASP A 282 -51.73 6.43 21.27
CA ASP A 282 -52.56 7.48 21.86
C ASP A 282 -51.74 8.49 22.66
N GLY A 283 -51.62 9.58 21.98
CA GLY A 283 -51.30 10.93 22.23
C GLY A 283 -51.09 11.50 23.62
N ASN A 284 -50.30 12.55 23.57
CA ASN A 284 -50.25 13.69 24.47
C ASN A 284 -49.49 13.47 25.78
N SER A 285 -48.22 13.77 25.77
CA SER A 285 -47.51 14.15 27.02
C SER A 285 -46.53 15.28 26.73
N THR A 286 -46.91 16.43 27.25
CA THR A 286 -46.01 17.56 27.52
C THR A 286 -44.82 17.09 28.36
N GLU A 287 -43.63 17.06 27.80
CA GLU A 287 -42.41 16.72 28.50
C GLU A 287 -42.03 17.82 29.48
N THR A 288 -42.31 17.58 30.75
CA THR A 288 -41.69 18.28 31.87
C THR A 288 -40.42 17.55 32.27
N ILE A 289 -39.28 18.22 32.15
CA ILE A 289 -37.96 17.73 32.63
C ILE A 289 -38.10 17.37 34.13
N PRO A 290 -37.90 16.10 34.55
CA PRO A 290 -37.96 15.73 35.94
C PRO A 290 -36.76 16.29 36.73
N PRO A 291 -36.93 16.71 37.98
CA PRO A 291 -35.84 17.18 38.83
C PRO A 291 -34.84 16.06 39.10
N THR A 292 -33.56 16.41 39.12
CA THR A 292 -32.40 15.54 39.43
C THR A 292 -32.69 14.66 40.68
N ARG A 293 -32.82 13.35 40.47
CA ARG A 293 -32.90 12.40 41.55
C ARG A 293 -31.58 12.29 42.29
N PRO A 294 -31.57 12.19 43.63
CA PRO A 294 -30.35 11.89 44.39
C PRO A 294 -29.83 10.48 43.99
N CYS A 295 -28.53 10.33 43.91
CA CYS A 295 -27.87 9.04 43.66
C CYS A 295 -28.26 8.04 44.75
N ASP A 296 -29.04 7.01 44.38
CA ASP A 296 -29.32 5.85 45.20
C ASP A 296 -28.22 4.80 44.98
N PRO A 297 -27.40 4.48 46.00
CA PRO A 297 -26.30 3.53 45.84
C PRO A 297 -26.76 2.07 45.70
N SER A 298 -28.05 1.79 45.77
CA SER A 298 -28.61 0.45 45.59
C SER A 298 -28.91 0.08 44.13
N GLN A 299 -28.82 1.01 43.20
CA GLN A 299 -29.03 0.72 41.78
C GLN A 299 -27.76 0.15 41.13
N THR A 300 -27.67 -1.15 41.14
CA THR A 300 -26.61 -2.00 40.51
C THR A 300 -26.69 -1.98 38.99
N THR A 301 -26.73 -0.79 38.34
CA THR A 301 -26.80 -0.67 36.88
C THR A 301 -25.44 -0.86 36.19
N ALA A 302 -24.34 -0.67 36.92
CA ALA A 302 -22.99 -0.80 36.34
C ALA A 302 -22.65 -2.27 35.95
N ARG A 303 -23.12 -3.25 36.72
CA ARG A 303 -22.82 -4.68 36.45
C ARG A 303 -23.63 -5.26 35.28
N ALA A 304 -24.80 -4.66 34.98
CA ALA A 304 -25.63 -5.06 33.84
C ALA A 304 -25.04 -4.63 32.49
N ALA A 305 -24.30 -3.51 32.43
CA ALA A 305 -23.69 -3.02 31.23
C ALA A 305 -22.62 -3.97 30.66
N TRP A 306 -21.85 -4.63 31.54
CA TRP A 306 -20.77 -5.54 31.14
C TRP A 306 -21.25 -6.94 30.68
N ASN A 307 -22.52 -7.28 30.87
CA ASN A 307 -23.17 -8.52 30.42
C ASN A 307 -24.25 -8.25 29.37
N SER A 308 -24.21 -7.09 28.72
CA SER A 308 -25.20 -6.72 27.71
C SER A 308 -24.95 -7.46 26.37
N PRO A 309 -25.98 -7.63 25.53
CA PRO A 309 -25.80 -8.15 24.16
C PRO A 309 -24.75 -7.39 23.34
N ALA A 310 -24.54 -6.10 23.63
CA ALA A 310 -23.52 -5.27 23.03
C ALA A 310 -22.09 -5.86 23.18
N VAL A 311 -21.77 -6.44 24.35
CA VAL A 311 -20.47 -7.08 24.59
C VAL A 311 -20.25 -8.25 23.64
N GLY A 312 -21.29 -9.05 23.37
CA GLY A 312 -21.22 -10.15 22.42
C GLY A 312 -20.98 -9.68 20.99
N ALA A 313 -21.67 -8.63 20.53
CA ALA A 313 -21.50 -8.04 19.21
C ALA A 313 -20.10 -7.43 19.05
N ILE A 314 -19.63 -6.66 20.04
CA ILE A 314 -18.28 -6.09 20.05
C ILE A 314 -17.23 -7.20 19.98
N ASN A 315 -17.35 -8.21 20.85
CA ASN A 315 -16.39 -9.32 20.90
C ASN A 315 -16.31 -10.06 19.56
N THR A 316 -17.45 -10.28 18.88
CA THR A 316 -17.47 -10.92 17.55
C THR A 316 -16.63 -10.13 16.55
N VAL A 317 -16.77 -8.81 16.49
CA VAL A 317 -16.01 -7.97 15.58
C VAL A 317 -14.52 -8.00 15.92
N LEU A 318 -14.16 -7.87 17.20
CA LEU A 318 -12.75 -7.85 17.63
C LEU A 318 -12.06 -9.20 17.39
N VAL A 319 -12.71 -10.32 17.68
CA VAL A 319 -12.15 -11.67 17.44
C VAL A 319 -11.93 -11.89 15.95
N ARG A 320 -12.92 -11.60 15.11
CA ARG A 320 -12.77 -11.72 13.65
C ARG A 320 -11.68 -10.79 13.11
N GLY A 321 -11.56 -9.58 13.66
CA GLY A 321 -10.48 -8.65 13.31
C GLY A 321 -9.10 -9.22 13.63
N ASN A 322 -8.92 -9.78 14.82
CA ASN A 322 -7.68 -10.43 15.25
C ASN A 322 -7.32 -11.64 14.35
N GLU A 323 -8.32 -12.47 14.02
CA GLU A 323 -8.14 -13.58 13.08
C GLU A 323 -7.69 -13.08 11.70
N GLY A 324 -8.32 -12.00 11.21
CA GLY A 324 -7.97 -11.37 9.94
C GLY A 324 -6.53 -10.84 9.91
N VAL A 325 -6.11 -10.12 10.95
CA VAL A 325 -4.72 -9.64 11.09
C VAL A 325 -3.74 -10.80 11.12
N GLY A 326 -4.08 -11.90 11.82
CA GLY A 326 -3.25 -13.10 11.88
C GLY A 326 -3.05 -13.80 10.52
N ARG A 327 -3.83 -13.47 9.49
CA ARG A 327 -3.68 -13.99 8.12
C ARG A 327 -2.76 -13.16 7.22
N ILE A 328 -2.41 -11.93 7.64
CA ILE A 328 -1.49 -11.11 6.87
C ILE A 328 -0.09 -11.71 6.99
N PRO A 329 0.57 -12.09 5.87
CA PRO A 329 1.91 -12.65 5.91
C PRO A 329 2.91 -11.70 6.59
N GLY A 330 3.80 -12.25 7.42
CA GLY A 330 4.89 -11.49 8.02
C GLY A 330 5.94 -11.07 6.99
N LYS A 331 6.94 -10.31 7.44
CA LYS A 331 8.00 -9.68 6.62
C LYS A 331 8.75 -10.64 5.68
N HIS A 332 8.77 -11.92 6.00
CA HIS A 332 9.46 -12.95 5.22
C HIS A 332 8.50 -13.91 4.49
N GLY A 333 7.20 -13.57 4.38
CA GLY A 333 6.18 -14.40 3.74
C GLY A 333 5.69 -15.58 4.58
N ASP A 334 6.24 -15.77 5.78
CA ASP A 334 5.76 -16.76 6.74
C ASP A 334 4.43 -16.32 7.37
N ALA A 335 3.69 -17.27 7.96
CA ALA A 335 2.52 -16.96 8.76
C ALA A 335 2.86 -15.87 9.78
N ALA A 336 1.95 -14.90 9.97
CA ALA A 336 2.16 -13.79 10.90
C ALA A 336 2.63 -14.34 12.26
N SER A 337 3.95 -14.26 12.49
CA SER A 337 4.50 -14.60 13.80
C SER A 337 4.08 -13.48 14.75
N LYS A 338 3.54 -13.84 15.92
CA LYS A 338 3.31 -12.87 16.99
C LYS A 338 4.69 -12.36 17.41
N TYR A 339 5.06 -11.19 16.95
CA TYR A 339 6.27 -10.54 17.43
C TYR A 339 6.14 -10.22 18.91
N GLY A 340 7.21 -10.36 19.65
CA GLY A 340 7.34 -9.80 20.98
C GLY A 340 7.63 -8.31 20.88
N VAL A 341 7.15 -7.53 21.82
CA VAL A 341 7.29 -6.07 21.84
C VAL A 341 8.15 -5.65 23.02
N VAL A 342 9.14 -4.80 22.78
CA VAL A 342 9.90 -4.11 23.79
C VAL A 342 9.63 -2.62 23.68
N ALA A 343 8.97 -2.04 24.69
CA ALA A 343 8.63 -0.63 24.74
C ALA A 343 9.76 0.16 25.44
N VAL A 344 10.31 1.15 24.75
CA VAL A 344 11.46 1.94 25.20
C VAL A 344 11.11 3.42 25.22
N LEU A 345 11.32 4.10 26.33
CA LEU A 345 11.21 5.54 26.43
C LEU A 345 12.43 6.20 25.80
N VAL A 346 12.20 6.96 24.74
CA VAL A 346 13.25 7.64 23.95
C VAL A 346 13.13 9.14 24.13
N PRO A 347 14.17 9.88 24.54
CA PRO A 347 14.18 11.32 24.52
C PRO A 347 13.94 11.86 23.11
N ASP A 348 13.12 12.91 22.99
CA ASP A 348 12.87 13.58 21.71
C ASP A 348 14.02 14.56 21.40
N GLU A 349 15.20 14.02 21.21
CA GLU A 349 16.43 14.74 20.93
C GLU A 349 17.18 14.09 19.77
N PRO A 350 17.91 14.88 18.95
CA PRO A 350 18.69 14.33 17.84
C PRO A 350 19.69 13.25 18.30
N GLY A 351 19.70 12.12 17.57
CA GLY A 351 20.65 11.03 17.77
C GLY A 351 20.16 9.89 18.69
N PHE A 352 19.13 10.10 19.53
CA PHE A 352 18.69 9.04 20.44
C PHE A 352 18.09 7.82 19.74
N LEU A 353 17.31 8.00 18.67
CA LEU A 353 16.84 6.88 17.84
C LEU A 353 17.98 6.12 17.20
N GLY A 354 18.99 6.84 16.68
CA GLY A 354 20.20 6.21 16.13
C GLY A 354 20.94 5.39 17.18
N ARG A 355 21.05 5.90 18.41
CA ARG A 355 21.63 5.16 19.54
C ARG A 355 20.82 3.90 19.87
N LEU A 356 19.48 4.00 19.92
CA LEU A 356 18.61 2.85 20.19
C LEU A 356 18.83 1.73 19.15
N PHE A 357 18.81 2.06 17.86
CA PHE A 357 19.04 1.07 16.80
C PHE A 357 20.45 0.46 16.85
N ASN A 358 21.47 1.26 17.16
CA ASN A 358 22.83 0.76 17.35
C ASN A 358 22.92 -0.20 18.53
N ASP A 359 22.26 0.11 19.66
CA ASP A 359 22.26 -0.75 20.83
C ASP A 359 21.49 -2.08 20.55
N VAL A 360 20.35 -2.03 19.85
CA VAL A 360 19.63 -3.25 19.43
C VAL A 360 20.48 -4.10 18.48
N GLY A 361 21.12 -3.48 17.46
CA GLY A 361 22.04 -4.18 16.56
C GLY A 361 23.24 -4.78 17.27
N SER A 362 23.80 -4.08 18.29
CA SER A 362 24.92 -4.58 19.11
C SER A 362 24.52 -5.76 20.02
N ALA A 363 23.24 -5.90 20.34
CA ALA A 363 22.69 -7.08 21.00
C ALA A 363 22.58 -8.30 20.06
N GLY A 364 22.86 -8.15 18.76
CA GLY A 364 22.72 -9.21 17.75
C GLY A 364 21.27 -9.56 17.44
N ILE A 365 20.32 -8.65 17.75
CA ILE A 365 18.88 -8.87 17.59
C ILE A 365 18.39 -8.12 16.36
N ASN A 366 17.64 -8.83 15.49
CA ASN A 366 17.00 -8.24 14.33
C ASN A 366 15.69 -7.54 14.75
N VAL A 367 15.45 -6.34 14.19
CA VAL A 367 14.20 -5.61 14.36
C VAL A 367 13.24 -6.05 13.26
N GLU A 368 12.12 -6.62 13.66
CA GLU A 368 11.08 -7.08 12.73
C GLU A 368 10.17 -5.93 12.30
N ASP A 369 9.81 -5.06 13.26
CA ASP A 369 9.05 -3.84 13.02
C ASP A 369 9.39 -2.78 14.07
N PHE A 370 9.02 -1.53 13.81
CA PHE A 370 9.30 -0.41 14.68
C PHE A 370 8.17 0.62 14.62
N ARG A 371 7.73 1.06 15.80
CA ARG A 371 6.73 2.13 15.92
C ARG A 371 7.20 3.14 16.96
N LEU A 372 7.04 4.44 16.66
CA LEU A 372 7.35 5.52 17.58
C LEU A 372 6.09 6.36 17.82
N GLU A 373 5.72 6.52 19.08
CA GLU A 373 4.61 7.36 19.49
C GLU A 373 5.12 8.59 20.25
N HIS A 374 4.60 9.76 19.87
CA HIS A 374 4.83 11.01 20.58
C HIS A 374 3.52 11.51 21.16
N SER A 375 3.51 11.86 22.43
CA SER A 375 2.41 12.56 23.05
C SER A 375 2.66 14.08 22.98
N LEU A 376 1.63 14.85 22.69
CA LEU A 376 1.70 16.32 22.61
C LEU A 376 2.30 16.91 23.92
N GLY A 377 3.35 17.72 23.78
CA GLY A 377 4.00 18.39 24.90
C GLY A 377 4.93 17.54 25.75
N GLN A 378 5.22 16.30 25.36
CA GLN A 378 6.17 15.44 26.04
C GLN A 378 7.55 15.53 25.37
N ALA A 379 8.60 15.68 26.17
CA ALA A 379 9.99 15.66 25.69
C ALA A 379 10.53 14.22 25.48
N ARG A 380 9.66 13.22 25.43
CA ARG A 380 9.99 11.80 25.25
C ARG A 380 8.95 11.14 24.37
N GLY A 381 9.40 10.26 23.46
CA GLY A 381 8.58 9.34 22.70
C GLY A 381 8.63 7.93 23.30
N LEU A 382 7.64 7.12 22.99
CA LEU A 382 7.60 5.70 23.29
C LEU A 382 7.88 4.91 22.02
N ALA A 383 9.01 4.23 21.97
CA ALA A 383 9.44 3.39 20.87
C ALA A 383 9.07 1.94 21.15
N TYR A 384 8.26 1.35 20.29
CA TYR A 384 7.93 -0.07 20.29
C TYR A 384 8.85 -0.78 19.30
N VAL A 385 9.74 -1.61 19.81
CA VAL A 385 10.66 -2.44 19.02
C VAL A 385 10.08 -3.85 18.94
N TYR A 386 9.69 -4.25 17.74
CA TYR A 386 9.12 -5.58 17.50
C TYR A 386 10.27 -6.54 17.13
N VAL A 387 10.35 -7.65 17.87
CA VAL A 387 11.38 -8.67 17.72
C VAL A 387 10.76 -10.07 17.77
N THR A 388 11.52 -11.10 17.45
CA THR A 388 11.04 -12.46 17.67
C THR A 388 10.75 -12.70 19.17
N PRO A 389 9.74 -13.52 19.54
CA PRO A 389 9.37 -13.74 20.94
C PRO A 389 10.55 -14.19 21.82
N ALA A 390 11.45 -14.99 21.28
CA ALA A 390 12.66 -15.47 21.97
C ALA A 390 13.67 -14.34 22.25
N SER A 391 13.58 -13.22 21.54
CA SER A 391 14.52 -12.09 21.66
C SER A 391 14.04 -11.02 22.65
N VAL A 392 12.81 -11.09 23.17
CA VAL A 392 12.24 -10.06 24.05
C VAL A 392 13.04 -9.91 25.34
N GLU A 393 13.14 -10.97 26.13
CA GLU A 393 13.87 -10.99 27.41
C GLU A 393 15.36 -10.61 27.26
N PRO A 394 16.11 -11.19 26.27
CA PRO A 394 17.48 -10.77 26.00
C PRO A 394 17.59 -9.28 25.67
N LEU A 395 16.67 -8.74 24.83
CA LEU A 395 16.70 -7.33 24.44
C LEU A 395 16.37 -6.41 25.61
N MET A 396 15.36 -6.72 26.41
CA MET A 396 15.00 -5.96 27.61
C MET A 396 16.17 -5.87 28.58
N THR A 397 16.82 -7.00 28.84
CA THR A 397 17.99 -7.07 29.72
C THR A 397 19.14 -6.20 29.18
N TYR A 398 19.45 -6.33 27.88
CA TYR A 398 20.56 -5.60 27.26
C TYR A 398 20.31 -4.09 27.26
N LEU A 399 19.10 -3.64 26.87
CA LEU A 399 18.74 -2.22 26.83
C LEU A 399 18.74 -1.59 28.24
N SER A 400 18.24 -2.32 29.25
CA SER A 400 18.29 -1.87 30.65
C SER A 400 19.72 -1.65 31.12
N GLN A 401 20.66 -2.55 30.81
CA GLN A 401 22.09 -2.42 31.13
C GLN A 401 22.76 -1.23 30.43
N ARG A 402 22.21 -0.81 29.27
CA ARG A 402 22.66 0.37 28.51
C ARG A 402 21.99 1.68 28.95
N GLY A 403 21.18 1.63 30.04
CA GLY A 403 20.55 2.78 30.65
C GLY A 403 19.27 3.25 29.94
N TRP A 404 18.64 2.38 29.12
CA TRP A 404 17.33 2.68 28.56
C TRP A 404 16.22 2.44 29.58
N SER A 405 15.26 3.35 29.62
CA SER A 405 14.03 3.17 30.40
C SER A 405 13.02 2.36 29.58
N LEU A 406 12.64 1.20 30.10
CA LEU A 406 11.64 0.35 29.50
C LEU A 406 10.27 0.64 30.10
N ALA A 407 9.22 0.59 29.28
CA ALA A 407 7.82 0.65 29.71
C ALA A 407 7.23 -0.77 29.65
N GLU A 408 6.20 -1.02 30.42
CA GLU A 408 5.36 -2.21 30.24
C GLU A 408 4.62 -2.07 28.90
N ALA A 409 4.71 -3.11 28.05
CA ALA A 409 4.16 -3.13 26.70
C ALA A 409 2.69 -3.61 26.69
#